data_6cc002aa6a81433b9b2ce9f970e41f77
#
_entry.id   6cc002aa6a81433b9b2ce9f970e41f77
#
_cell.length_a   1.000
_cell.length_b   1.000
_cell.length_c   1.000
_cell.angle_alpha   90.00
_cell.angle_beta   90.00
_cell.angle_gamma   90.00
#
_symmetry.space_group_name_H-M   'P 1'
#
loop_
_entity.id
_entity.type
_entity.pdbx_description
1 polymer ?
#
loop_
_entity_poly.entity_id
_entity_poly.type
_entity_poly.pdbx_seq_one_letter_code
_entity_poly.pdbx_strand_id
1 'polypeptide(L)'
;MSFLETTRKFNITAPLNQLGYGVTGFNVTKSLMELGHSVALFTIGPVDVPQEHHEILRACANNSVMPDFSAPAIRIWHQFDMAEFVGSGTRIGFPIFELDKFTERELHHLANPEKYFVCSQWAKDILIENLYNHYKWDDIGKRTHVIPLGVDRDIFRENISNRKETIFFNAGKWEIRKGHDIIVKAFNKAFNEDDNVELWMMCDNPFFDKEENFKWERLYKGSGLGDKIRTIPRQE
;
A
#
# COMPACT_ATOMS: atom_id res chain seq x y z
N MET A 1 -33.03 -12.74 1.42
CA MET A 1 -33.39 -11.32 1.23
C MET A 1 -32.31 -10.72 0.34
N SER A 2 -32.63 -10.46 -0.93
CA SER A 2 -31.75 -9.77 -1.87
C SER A 2 -31.70 -8.31 -1.46
N PHE A 3 -30.61 -7.88 -0.83
CA PHE A 3 -30.29 -6.47 -0.78
C PHE A 3 -30.01 -6.03 -2.22
N LEU A 4 -30.94 -5.34 -2.84
CA LEU A 4 -30.66 -4.54 -4.02
C LEU A 4 -29.67 -3.47 -3.56
N GLU A 5 -28.36 -3.75 -3.69
CA GLU A 5 -27.34 -2.77 -3.40
C GLU A 5 -27.51 -1.64 -4.40
N THR A 6 -27.92 -0.49 -3.88
CA THR A 6 -28.08 0.71 -4.69
C THR A 6 -26.71 1.10 -5.20
N THR A 7 -26.53 1.17 -6.52
CA THR A 7 -25.31 1.68 -7.15
C THR A 7 -24.99 3.07 -6.57
N ARG A 8 -23.83 3.18 -5.93
CA ARG A 8 -23.32 4.44 -5.40
C ARG A 8 -22.23 4.98 -6.31
N LYS A 9 -22.01 6.28 -6.24
CA LYS A 9 -20.95 6.97 -6.96
C LYS A 9 -19.86 7.40 -5.98
N PHE A 10 -18.61 7.36 -6.42
CA PHE A 10 -17.45 7.79 -5.65
C PHE A 10 -16.49 8.56 -6.54
N ASN A 11 -15.90 9.63 -6.00
CA ASN A 11 -14.76 10.32 -6.60
C ASN A 11 -13.50 9.88 -5.88
N ILE A 12 -12.60 9.16 -6.54
CA ILE A 12 -11.37 8.66 -5.93
C ILE A 12 -10.17 9.41 -6.50
N THR A 13 -9.32 9.92 -5.61
CA THR A 13 -8.00 10.46 -5.97
C THR A 13 -6.93 9.56 -5.38
N ALA A 14 -6.12 8.92 -6.22
CA ALA A 14 -5.11 7.96 -5.80
C ALA A 14 -4.01 7.80 -6.86
N PRO A 15 -2.77 7.41 -6.48
CA PRO A 15 -1.81 6.90 -7.44
C PRO A 15 -2.26 5.53 -7.99
N LEU A 16 -1.80 5.21 -9.19
CA LEU A 16 -2.04 3.92 -9.84
C LEU A 16 -0.73 3.43 -10.43
N ASN A 17 0.04 2.72 -9.64
CA ASN A 17 1.33 2.16 -10.05
C ASN A 17 1.67 0.93 -9.20
N GLN A 18 2.78 0.29 -9.50
CA GLN A 18 3.22 -0.94 -8.82
C GLN A 18 3.84 -0.72 -7.43
N LEU A 19 3.79 0.50 -6.87
CA LEU A 19 4.20 0.78 -5.49
C LEU A 19 2.99 0.64 -4.54
N GLY A 20 3.25 0.51 -3.25
CA GLY A 20 2.23 0.21 -2.24
C GLY A 20 0.97 1.10 -2.30
N TYR A 21 1.14 2.40 -2.47
CA TYR A 21 -0.01 3.32 -2.61
C TYR A 21 -0.78 3.10 -3.91
N GLY A 22 -0.06 2.85 -5.00
CA GLY A 22 -0.67 2.60 -6.31
C GLY A 22 -1.45 1.28 -6.34
N VAL A 23 -0.88 0.24 -5.75
CA VAL A 23 -1.57 -1.06 -5.57
C VAL A 23 -2.82 -0.88 -4.71
N THR A 24 -2.75 -0.10 -3.62
CA THR A 24 -3.90 0.20 -2.78
C THR A 24 -4.97 0.98 -3.54
N GLY A 25 -4.58 2.07 -4.22
CA GLY A 25 -5.50 2.89 -5.02
C GLY A 25 -6.22 2.09 -6.10
N PHE A 26 -5.47 1.26 -6.83
CA PHE A 26 -6.04 0.38 -7.86
C PHE A 26 -7.02 -0.65 -7.27
N ASN A 27 -6.61 -1.40 -6.23
CA ASN A 27 -7.46 -2.46 -5.69
C ASN A 27 -8.72 -1.94 -4.99
N VAL A 28 -8.67 -0.79 -4.31
CA VAL A 28 -9.87 -0.13 -3.76
C VAL A 28 -10.81 0.27 -4.90
N THR A 29 -10.28 0.87 -5.98
CA THR A 29 -11.07 1.23 -7.16
C THR A 29 -11.71 0.02 -7.81
N LYS A 30 -10.92 -1.03 -8.09
CA LYS A 30 -11.37 -2.30 -8.67
C LYS A 30 -12.50 -2.91 -7.83
N SER A 31 -12.29 -3.06 -6.52
CA SER A 31 -13.27 -3.68 -5.63
C SER A 31 -14.59 -2.91 -5.58
N LEU A 32 -14.57 -1.59 -5.59
CA LEU A 32 -15.80 -0.77 -5.64
C LEU A 32 -16.55 -0.98 -6.97
N MET A 33 -15.82 -1.07 -8.09
CA MET A 33 -16.42 -1.36 -9.39
C MET A 33 -17.02 -2.77 -9.46
N GLU A 34 -16.34 -3.76 -8.92
CA GLU A 34 -16.81 -5.16 -8.83
C GLU A 34 -18.05 -5.29 -7.95
N LEU A 35 -18.19 -4.46 -6.93
CA LEU A 35 -19.39 -4.35 -6.10
C LEU A 35 -20.54 -3.58 -6.79
N GLY A 36 -20.41 -3.21 -8.06
CA GLY A 36 -21.44 -2.52 -8.84
C GLY A 36 -21.53 -1.03 -8.59
N HIS A 37 -20.52 -0.43 -7.98
CA HIS A 37 -20.47 1.03 -7.77
C HIS A 37 -19.84 1.75 -8.97
N SER A 38 -20.14 3.03 -9.13
CA SER A 38 -19.55 3.89 -10.16
C SER A 38 -18.42 4.71 -9.56
N VAL A 39 -17.23 4.61 -10.13
CA VAL A 39 -16.05 5.34 -9.67
C VAL A 39 -15.56 6.31 -10.73
N ALA A 40 -15.48 7.59 -10.40
CA ALA A 40 -14.72 8.60 -11.12
C ALA A 40 -13.31 8.65 -10.49
N LEU A 41 -12.26 8.43 -11.29
CA LEU A 41 -10.88 8.26 -10.82
C LEU A 41 -9.98 9.39 -11.29
N PHE A 42 -9.30 10.03 -10.35
CA PHE A 42 -8.35 11.12 -10.56
C PHE A 42 -6.98 10.67 -10.10
N THR A 43 -6.05 10.53 -11.03
CA THR A 43 -4.76 9.89 -10.74
C THR A 43 -3.74 10.88 -10.17
N ILE A 44 -2.98 10.44 -9.19
CA ILE A 44 -1.81 11.15 -8.67
C ILE A 44 -0.56 10.59 -9.37
N GLY A 45 0.04 11.40 -10.23
CA GLY A 45 1.20 11.00 -11.03
C GLY A 45 0.87 10.05 -12.19
N PRO A 46 1.90 9.46 -12.82
CA PRO A 46 1.74 8.56 -13.95
C PRO A 46 1.01 7.27 -13.58
N VAL A 47 0.23 6.76 -14.53
CA VAL A 47 -0.46 5.47 -14.42
C VAL A 47 0.46 4.37 -14.95
N ASP A 48 0.71 3.36 -14.12
CA ASP A 48 1.47 2.16 -14.46
C ASP A 48 0.71 0.94 -13.90
N VAL A 49 -0.23 0.44 -14.70
CA VAL A 49 -1.13 -0.67 -14.36
C VAL A 49 -1.09 -1.69 -15.50
N PRO A 50 -1.04 -3.01 -15.22
CA PRO A 50 -1.03 -4.06 -16.22
C PRO A 50 -2.17 -3.94 -17.24
N GLN A 51 -1.90 -4.32 -18.48
CA GLN A 51 -2.82 -4.15 -19.62
C GLN A 51 -4.18 -4.83 -19.40
N GLU A 52 -4.20 -5.96 -18.71
CA GLU A 52 -5.40 -6.73 -18.35
C GLU A 52 -6.41 -5.93 -17.52
N HIS A 53 -5.97 -4.87 -16.85
CA HIS A 53 -6.81 -4.01 -16.03
C HIS A 53 -7.24 -2.70 -16.72
N HIS A 54 -6.83 -2.48 -17.96
CA HIS A 54 -7.12 -1.23 -18.66
C HIS A 54 -8.61 -1.02 -18.92
N GLU A 55 -9.43 -2.08 -18.98
CA GLU A 55 -10.89 -1.95 -19.14
C GLU A 55 -11.52 -1.24 -17.96
N ILE A 56 -11.15 -1.62 -16.73
CA ILE A 56 -11.60 -0.97 -15.50
C ILE A 56 -11.21 0.51 -15.52
N LEU A 57 -9.96 0.82 -15.89
CA LEU A 57 -9.48 2.19 -15.95
C LEU A 57 -10.23 3.04 -16.99
N ARG A 58 -10.56 2.47 -18.14
CA ARG A 58 -11.38 3.17 -19.16
C ARG A 58 -12.78 3.50 -18.64
N ALA A 59 -13.42 2.56 -17.91
CA ALA A 59 -14.72 2.80 -17.29
C ALA A 59 -14.64 3.94 -16.27
N CYS A 60 -13.63 3.95 -15.41
CA CYS A 60 -13.39 5.02 -14.45
C CYS A 60 -13.09 6.36 -15.14
N ALA A 61 -12.28 6.36 -16.20
CA ALA A 61 -11.96 7.57 -16.97
C ALA A 61 -13.22 8.18 -17.60
N ASN A 62 -14.10 7.34 -18.16
CA ASN A 62 -15.40 7.81 -18.69
C ASN A 62 -16.25 8.46 -17.59
N ASN A 63 -16.32 7.89 -16.40
CA ASN A 63 -17.02 8.49 -15.26
C ASN A 63 -16.37 9.82 -14.82
N SER A 64 -15.05 9.97 -15.01
CA SER A 64 -14.32 11.19 -14.63
C SER A 64 -14.54 12.37 -15.58
N VAL A 65 -15.06 12.13 -16.79
CA VAL A 65 -15.40 13.21 -17.73
C VAL A 65 -16.57 14.08 -17.20
N MET A 66 -17.54 13.44 -16.54
CA MET A 66 -18.68 14.13 -15.91
C MET A 66 -18.93 13.52 -14.52
N PRO A 67 -18.05 13.81 -13.55
CA PRO A 67 -18.17 13.22 -12.23
C PRO A 67 -19.39 13.77 -11.48
N ASP A 68 -19.93 13.00 -10.57
CA ASP A 68 -20.92 13.47 -9.64
C ASP A 68 -20.21 14.24 -8.50
N PHE A 69 -20.20 15.55 -8.57
CA PHE A 69 -19.53 16.39 -7.57
C PHE A 69 -20.15 16.31 -6.17
N SER A 70 -21.37 15.75 -6.02
CA SER A 70 -22.01 15.52 -4.72
C SER A 70 -21.63 14.15 -4.11
N ALA A 71 -21.02 13.28 -4.89
CA ALA A 71 -20.57 11.96 -4.43
C ALA A 71 -19.44 12.08 -3.39
N PRO A 72 -19.33 11.11 -2.44
CA PRO A 72 -18.21 11.06 -1.54
C PRO A 72 -16.87 11.06 -2.29
N ALA A 73 -15.95 11.88 -1.80
CA ALA A 73 -14.60 12.01 -2.35
C ALA A 73 -13.59 11.30 -1.43
N ILE A 74 -12.87 10.32 -1.96
CA ILE A 74 -11.86 9.54 -1.23
C ILE A 74 -10.49 9.91 -1.78
N ARG A 75 -9.55 10.29 -0.88
CA ARG A 75 -8.16 10.52 -1.23
C ARG A 75 -7.28 9.49 -0.55
N ILE A 76 -6.57 8.69 -1.34
CA ILE A 76 -5.63 7.65 -0.87
C ILE A 76 -4.22 8.14 -1.17
N TRP A 77 -3.52 8.66 -0.16
CA TRP A 77 -2.17 9.19 -0.34
C TRP A 77 -1.44 9.37 0.99
N HIS A 78 -0.34 10.08 0.97
CA HIS A 78 0.42 10.48 2.15
C HIS A 78 -0.32 11.49 3.02
N GLN A 79 -0.02 11.48 4.32
CA GLN A 79 -0.57 12.41 5.33
C GLN A 79 -0.27 13.88 5.01
N PHE A 80 0.84 14.17 4.34
CA PHE A 80 1.25 15.55 4.00
C PHE A 80 0.50 16.13 2.77
N ASP A 81 -0.39 15.37 2.17
CA ASP A 81 -1.15 15.79 1.00
C ASP A 81 -2.58 15.23 1.04
N MET A 82 -3.36 15.66 2.05
CA MET A 82 -4.74 15.26 2.31
C MET A 82 -5.73 16.42 2.16
N ALA A 83 -5.37 17.48 1.43
CA ALA A 83 -6.22 18.66 1.27
C ALA A 83 -6.99 18.71 -0.06
N GLU A 84 -6.60 17.94 -1.06
CA GLU A 84 -7.17 18.00 -2.40
C GLU A 84 -8.23 16.92 -2.62
N PHE A 85 -9.48 17.32 -2.74
CA PHE A 85 -10.62 16.45 -3.02
C PHE A 85 -11.38 16.94 -4.25
N VAL A 86 -11.91 16.01 -5.03
CA VAL A 86 -12.74 16.35 -6.19
C VAL A 86 -14.21 16.29 -5.80
N GLY A 87 -14.87 17.43 -5.85
CA GLY A 87 -16.27 17.57 -5.53
C GLY A 87 -16.54 18.18 -4.16
N SER A 88 -17.85 18.29 -3.83
CA SER A 88 -18.37 18.88 -2.59
C SER A 88 -19.02 17.85 -1.65
N GLY A 89 -18.97 16.56 -2.01
CA GLY A 89 -19.45 15.49 -1.15
C GLY A 89 -18.56 15.24 0.06
N THR A 90 -18.93 14.30 0.89
CA THR A 90 -18.15 13.95 2.10
C THR A 90 -16.71 13.63 1.74
N ARG A 91 -15.76 14.34 2.33
CA ARG A 91 -14.32 14.16 2.13
C ARG A 91 -13.79 13.08 3.06
N ILE A 92 -13.29 12.00 2.47
CA ILE A 92 -12.75 10.85 3.18
C ILE A 92 -11.25 10.77 2.89
N GLY A 93 -10.43 11.07 3.88
CA GLY A 93 -8.98 10.87 3.80
C GLY A 93 -8.63 9.42 4.12
N PHE A 94 -7.78 8.82 3.29
CA PHE A 94 -7.16 7.54 3.57
C PHE A 94 -5.64 7.73 3.59
N PRO A 95 -5.11 8.40 4.65
CA PRO A 95 -3.69 8.60 4.79
C PRO A 95 -3.00 7.29 5.15
N ILE A 96 -1.93 6.97 4.42
CA ILE A 96 -1.07 5.84 4.75
C ILE A 96 0.27 6.43 5.18
N PHE A 97 0.69 6.16 6.41
CA PHE A 97 1.88 6.74 7.02
C PHE A 97 2.59 5.75 7.96
N GLU A 98 3.85 6.03 8.23
CA GLU A 98 4.74 5.23 9.10
C GLU A 98 5.38 6.09 10.21
N LEU A 99 4.75 7.25 10.53
CA LEU A 99 5.24 8.24 11.49
C LEU A 99 4.31 8.27 12.71
N ASP A 100 4.87 8.53 13.88
CA ASP A 100 4.12 8.68 15.14
C ASP A 100 3.82 10.15 15.49
N LYS A 101 4.51 11.10 14.81
CA LYS A 101 4.30 12.55 14.97
C LYS A 101 4.20 13.25 13.63
N PHE A 102 3.29 14.19 13.54
CA PHE A 102 3.07 15.01 12.36
C PHE A 102 3.58 16.44 12.57
N THR A 103 4.15 17.00 11.52
CA THR A 103 4.51 18.41 11.45
C THR A 103 3.25 19.28 11.33
N GLU A 104 3.36 20.59 11.58
CA GLU A 104 2.23 21.51 11.42
C GLU A 104 1.64 21.49 10.01
N ARG A 105 2.49 21.36 8.99
CA ARG A 105 2.04 21.23 7.60
C ARG A 105 1.19 19.96 7.38
N GLU A 106 1.63 18.84 7.90
CA GLU A 106 0.90 17.56 7.80
C GLU A 106 -0.43 17.63 8.55
N LEU A 107 -0.43 18.22 9.75
CA LEU A 107 -1.65 18.45 10.52
C LEU A 107 -2.64 19.35 9.76
N HIS A 108 -2.15 20.40 9.09
CA HIS A 108 -2.98 21.25 8.24
C HIS A 108 -3.63 20.45 7.10
N HIS A 109 -2.90 19.56 6.42
CA HIS A 109 -3.45 18.68 5.40
C HIS A 109 -4.47 17.69 5.99
N LEU A 110 -4.12 17.10 7.13
CA LEU A 110 -4.99 16.17 7.85
C LEU A 110 -6.22 16.83 8.50
N ALA A 111 -6.30 18.15 8.54
CA ALA A 111 -7.51 18.86 8.98
C ALA A 111 -8.61 18.94 7.91
N ASN A 112 -8.31 18.63 6.66
CA ASN A 112 -9.26 18.79 5.55
C ASN A 112 -10.28 17.66 5.40
N PRO A 113 -9.98 16.37 5.63
CA PRO A 113 -10.98 15.31 5.58
C PRO A 113 -12.02 15.45 6.69
N GLU A 114 -13.27 15.10 6.37
CA GLU A 114 -14.37 15.00 7.35
C GLU A 114 -14.38 13.64 8.04
N LYS A 115 -13.91 12.60 7.34
CA LYS A 115 -13.77 11.23 7.83
C LYS A 115 -12.42 10.67 7.44
N TYR A 116 -11.94 9.68 8.20
CA TYR A 116 -10.66 9.03 7.93
C TYR A 116 -10.83 7.51 7.88
N PHE A 117 -10.20 6.90 6.89
CA PHE A 117 -9.90 5.49 6.85
C PHE A 117 -8.41 5.31 7.14
N VAL A 118 -8.07 4.34 7.97
CA VAL A 118 -6.68 4.03 8.31
C VAL A 118 -6.48 2.52 8.33
N CYS A 119 -5.28 2.06 8.00
CA CYS A 119 -5.00 0.63 7.80
C CYS A 119 -4.95 -0.19 9.09
N SER A 120 -4.76 0.44 10.25
CA SER A 120 -4.55 -0.26 11.52
C SER A 120 -5.05 0.54 12.72
N GLN A 121 -5.20 -0.15 13.86
CA GLN A 121 -5.51 0.52 15.13
C GLN A 121 -4.39 1.48 15.52
N TRP A 122 -3.12 1.11 15.33
CA TRP A 122 -1.98 2.00 15.57
C TRP A 122 -2.12 3.32 14.80
N ALA A 123 -2.42 3.24 13.51
CA ALA A 123 -2.60 4.44 12.68
C ALA A 123 -3.78 5.30 13.16
N LYS A 124 -4.87 4.67 13.64
CA LYS A 124 -6.00 5.37 14.25
C LYS A 124 -5.57 6.13 15.51
N ASP A 125 -4.85 5.45 16.40
CA ASP A 125 -4.43 6.02 17.69
C ASP A 125 -3.48 7.21 17.47
N ILE A 126 -2.51 7.07 16.56
CA ILE A 126 -1.57 8.15 16.17
C ILE A 126 -2.32 9.34 15.56
N LEU A 127 -3.26 9.09 14.64
CA LEU A 127 -4.04 10.17 14.02
C LEU A 127 -4.85 10.93 15.06
N ILE A 128 -5.54 10.22 15.96
CA ILE A 128 -6.34 10.80 17.03
C ILE A 128 -5.45 11.63 17.97
N GLU A 129 -4.35 11.07 18.44
CA GLU A 129 -3.45 11.75 19.37
C GLU A 129 -2.92 13.07 18.79
N ASN A 130 -2.42 13.04 17.56
CA ASN A 130 -1.84 14.22 16.92
C ASN A 130 -2.90 15.30 16.64
N LEU A 131 -4.05 14.95 16.06
CA LEU A 131 -5.12 15.92 15.77
C LEU A 131 -5.78 16.46 17.05
N TYR A 132 -5.99 15.61 18.06
CA TYR A 132 -6.48 16.06 19.36
C TYR A 132 -5.50 17.01 20.04
N ASN A 133 -4.22 16.69 20.08
CA ASN A 133 -3.22 17.52 20.72
C ASN A 133 -3.09 18.90 20.07
N HIS A 134 -3.27 18.97 18.76
CA HIS A 134 -3.13 20.23 18.00
C HIS A 134 -4.44 21.04 17.96
N TYR A 135 -5.57 20.41 17.57
CA TYR A 135 -6.84 21.10 17.33
C TYR A 135 -7.86 20.96 18.45
N LYS A 136 -7.62 20.08 19.43
CA LYS A 136 -8.56 19.74 20.52
C LYS A 136 -9.90 19.17 20.03
N TRP A 137 -9.86 18.40 18.94
CA TRP A 137 -11.05 17.77 18.37
C TRP A 137 -11.44 16.50 19.12
N ASP A 138 -12.46 16.56 19.97
CA ASP A 138 -12.92 15.42 20.79
C ASP A 138 -13.63 14.32 19.96
N ASP A 139 -14.12 14.67 18.75
CA ASP A 139 -14.89 13.78 17.90
C ASP A 139 -14.04 12.99 16.89
N ILE A 140 -12.74 13.25 16.82
CA ILE A 140 -11.84 12.65 15.81
C ILE A 140 -11.88 11.13 15.84
N GLY A 141 -12.01 10.51 17.03
CA GLY A 141 -12.13 9.07 17.17
C GLY A 141 -13.39 8.48 16.52
N LYS A 142 -14.49 9.25 16.52
CA LYS A 142 -15.76 8.86 15.86
C LYS A 142 -15.70 8.98 14.34
N ARG A 143 -14.86 9.88 13.85
CA ARG A 143 -14.65 10.13 12.42
C ARG A 143 -13.59 9.22 11.79
N THR A 144 -12.81 8.48 12.61
CA THR A 144 -11.71 7.63 12.15
C THR A 144 -12.10 6.15 12.23
N HIS A 145 -12.04 5.47 11.10
CA HIS A 145 -12.41 4.07 10.97
C HIS A 145 -11.18 3.24 10.54
N VAL A 146 -10.96 2.12 11.23
CA VAL A 146 -9.91 1.16 10.85
C VAL A 146 -10.45 0.28 9.73
N ILE A 147 -9.79 0.35 8.58
CA ILE A 147 -10.08 -0.47 7.39
C ILE A 147 -8.77 -1.12 6.97
N PRO A 148 -8.48 -2.34 7.45
CA PRO A 148 -7.29 -3.06 7.05
C PRO A 148 -7.27 -3.29 5.55
N LEU A 149 -6.08 -3.22 4.96
CA LEU A 149 -5.90 -3.59 3.56
C LEU A 149 -6.09 -5.10 3.42
N GLY A 150 -6.83 -5.50 2.41
CA GLY A 150 -7.08 -6.89 2.08
C GLY A 150 -6.01 -7.49 1.17
N VAL A 151 -6.18 -8.77 0.87
CA VAL A 151 -5.42 -9.49 -0.16
C VAL A 151 -6.39 -10.16 -1.11
N ASP A 152 -6.02 -10.24 -2.38
CA ASP A 152 -6.76 -11.00 -3.39
C ASP A 152 -6.55 -12.50 -3.13
N ARG A 153 -7.63 -13.20 -2.73
CA ARG A 153 -7.57 -14.62 -2.39
C ARG A 153 -7.49 -15.55 -3.62
N ASP A 154 -7.77 -15.03 -4.79
CA ASP A 154 -7.59 -15.79 -6.03
C ASP A 154 -6.12 -15.84 -6.44
N ILE A 155 -5.36 -14.81 -6.06
CA ILE A 155 -3.91 -14.75 -6.26
C ILE A 155 -3.17 -15.37 -5.05
N PHE A 156 -3.49 -14.92 -3.83
CA PHE A 156 -2.84 -15.36 -2.59
C PHE A 156 -3.67 -16.48 -1.92
N ARG A 157 -3.50 -17.67 -2.42
CA ARG A 157 -4.17 -18.89 -1.89
C ARG A 157 -3.16 -19.84 -1.27
N GLU A 158 -3.63 -20.64 -0.34
CA GLU A 158 -2.84 -21.70 0.23
C GLU A 158 -2.38 -22.66 -0.87
N ASN A 159 -1.10 -22.96 -0.89
CA ASN A 159 -0.50 -23.95 -1.76
C ASN A 159 0.32 -24.93 -0.92
N ILE A 160 -0.09 -26.19 -0.91
CA ILE A 160 0.65 -27.23 -0.21
C ILE A 160 1.94 -27.50 -0.99
N SER A 161 3.06 -27.21 -0.38
CA SER A 161 4.38 -27.49 -0.94
C SER A 161 4.90 -28.83 -0.41
N ASN A 162 5.34 -29.71 -1.32
CA ASN A 162 6.05 -30.95 -0.97
C ASN A 162 7.58 -30.74 -0.82
N ARG A 163 8.03 -29.51 -0.68
CA ARG A 163 9.45 -29.19 -0.47
C ARG A 163 9.92 -29.71 0.87
N LYS A 164 11.14 -30.20 0.89
CA LYS A 164 11.81 -30.63 2.12
C LYS A 164 12.52 -29.47 2.82
N GLU A 165 12.92 -28.47 2.03
CA GLU A 165 13.66 -27.30 2.51
C GLU A 165 12.70 -26.30 3.15
N THR A 166 13.14 -25.72 4.27
CA THR A 166 12.50 -24.52 4.83
C THR A 166 13.00 -23.29 4.08
N ILE A 167 12.09 -22.56 3.44
CA ILE A 167 12.40 -21.35 2.69
C ILE A 167 12.05 -20.13 3.52
N PHE A 168 13.03 -19.31 3.79
CA PHE A 168 12.82 -17.95 4.31
C PHE A 168 12.70 -17.01 3.11
N PHE A 169 11.55 -16.40 2.95
CA PHE A 169 11.27 -15.53 1.82
C PHE A 169 11.16 -14.07 2.25
N ASN A 170 11.88 -13.20 1.57
CA ASN A 170 11.79 -11.75 1.74
C ASN A 170 11.56 -11.08 0.38
N ALA A 171 10.55 -10.22 0.31
CA ALA A 171 10.23 -9.44 -0.88
C ALA A 171 10.15 -7.95 -0.55
N GLY A 172 10.68 -7.10 -1.43
CA GLY A 172 10.57 -5.66 -1.29
C GLY A 172 11.77 -4.87 -1.79
N LYS A 173 11.75 -3.55 -1.56
CA LYS A 173 12.89 -2.69 -1.93
C LYS A 173 14.08 -2.94 -1.00
N TRP A 174 15.29 -2.98 -1.57
CA TRP A 174 16.51 -2.93 -0.77
C TRP A 174 16.56 -1.66 0.09
N GLU A 175 16.48 -1.81 1.40
CA GLU A 175 16.51 -0.69 2.36
C GLU A 175 17.04 -1.17 3.71
N ILE A 176 17.86 -0.33 4.38
CA ILE A 176 18.32 -0.57 5.75
C ILE A 176 17.12 -0.62 6.72
N ARG A 177 16.13 0.25 6.52
CA ARG A 177 14.90 0.30 7.31
C ARG A 177 14.14 -1.04 7.37
N LYS A 178 14.28 -1.88 6.35
CA LYS A 178 13.70 -3.23 6.29
C LYS A 178 14.59 -4.30 6.89
N GLY A 179 15.72 -3.92 7.46
CA GLY A 179 16.66 -4.84 8.10
C GLY A 179 17.43 -5.73 7.15
N HIS A 180 17.53 -5.37 5.86
CA HIS A 180 18.25 -6.19 4.89
C HIS A 180 19.73 -6.39 5.24
N ASP A 181 20.37 -5.43 5.90
CA ASP A 181 21.74 -5.54 6.42
C ASP A 181 21.83 -6.47 7.64
N ILE A 182 20.71 -6.75 8.32
CA ILE A 182 20.59 -7.62 9.48
C ILE A 182 20.24 -9.05 9.05
N ILE A 183 19.33 -9.21 8.08
CA ILE A 183 18.82 -10.52 7.64
C ILE A 183 19.96 -11.47 7.26
N VAL A 184 20.92 -11.02 6.45
CA VAL A 184 22.04 -11.85 6.02
C VAL A 184 22.90 -12.30 7.19
N LYS A 185 23.17 -11.43 8.17
CA LYS A 185 23.93 -11.74 9.37
C LYS A 185 23.16 -12.72 10.28
N ALA A 186 21.86 -12.50 10.43
CA ALA A 186 20.99 -13.37 11.23
C ALA A 186 20.90 -14.77 10.63
N PHE A 187 20.74 -14.89 9.30
CA PHE A 187 20.70 -16.16 8.60
C PHE A 187 22.01 -16.95 8.76
N ASN A 188 23.15 -16.31 8.53
CA ASN A 188 24.47 -16.94 8.71
C ASN A 188 24.80 -17.29 10.18
N LYS A 189 24.15 -16.63 11.14
CA LYS A 189 24.31 -16.96 12.58
C LYS A 189 23.40 -18.10 13.01
N ALA A 190 22.21 -18.20 12.43
CA ALA A 190 21.19 -19.15 12.83
C ALA A 190 21.39 -20.54 12.22
N PHE A 191 22.02 -20.63 11.06
CA PHE A 191 22.12 -21.84 10.26
C PHE A 191 23.57 -22.15 9.83
N ASN A 192 23.80 -23.39 9.40
CA ASN A 192 25.04 -23.89 8.84
C ASN A 192 24.80 -24.60 7.50
N GLU A 193 25.85 -25.13 6.87
CA GLU A 193 25.79 -25.78 5.55
C GLU A 193 24.95 -27.06 5.54
N ASP A 194 24.82 -27.75 6.66
CA ASP A 194 24.10 -29.03 6.78
C ASP A 194 22.61 -28.81 6.99
N ASP A 195 22.19 -27.60 7.40
CA ASP A 195 20.78 -27.27 7.61
C ASP A 195 19.99 -27.23 6.31
N ASN A 196 18.81 -27.85 6.28
CA ASN A 196 17.97 -27.90 5.11
C ASN A 196 17.10 -26.63 4.98
N VAL A 197 17.76 -25.50 4.76
CA VAL A 197 17.17 -24.16 4.67
C VAL A 197 17.68 -23.39 3.46
N GLU A 198 16.85 -22.50 2.92
CA GLU A 198 17.23 -21.51 1.91
C GLU A 198 16.69 -20.13 2.29
N LEU A 199 17.40 -19.08 1.89
CA LEU A 199 16.93 -17.70 1.97
C LEU A 199 16.68 -17.16 0.55
N TRP A 200 15.44 -16.78 0.28
CA TRP A 200 15.05 -16.24 -1.01
C TRP A 200 14.78 -14.75 -0.90
N MET A 201 15.52 -13.96 -1.68
CA MET A 201 15.45 -12.51 -1.70
C MET A 201 14.90 -12.04 -3.05
N MET A 202 13.63 -11.69 -3.09
CA MET A 202 12.98 -11.02 -4.23
C MET A 202 13.01 -9.51 -3.98
N CYS A 203 14.19 -8.93 -4.05
CA CYS A 203 14.43 -7.55 -3.67
C CYS A 203 15.09 -6.78 -4.81
N ASP A 204 14.56 -5.60 -5.07
CA ASP A 204 15.08 -4.61 -5.99
C ASP A 204 14.70 -3.21 -5.48
N ASN A 205 15.49 -2.19 -5.78
CA ASN A 205 15.11 -0.82 -5.46
C ASN A 205 15.14 0.03 -6.74
N PRO A 206 13.96 0.44 -7.26
CA PRO A 206 13.87 1.20 -8.50
C PRO A 206 14.45 2.61 -8.41
N PHE A 207 14.77 3.08 -7.20
CA PHE A 207 15.41 4.38 -6.95
C PHE A 207 16.94 4.29 -6.88
N PHE A 208 17.49 3.08 -6.89
CA PHE A 208 18.92 2.82 -6.94
C PHE A 208 19.38 2.61 -8.38
N ASP A 209 20.63 2.96 -8.65
CA ASP A 209 21.26 2.51 -9.87
C ASP A 209 21.60 1.00 -9.81
N LYS A 210 22.08 0.46 -10.93
CA LYS A 210 22.42 -0.97 -11.02
C LYS A 210 23.56 -1.35 -10.05
N GLU A 211 24.53 -0.48 -9.85
CA GLU A 211 25.69 -0.74 -8.99
C GLU A 211 25.25 -0.82 -7.51
N GLU A 212 24.32 0.05 -7.09
CA GLU A 212 23.77 0.03 -5.73
C GLU A 212 22.94 -1.23 -5.46
N ASN A 213 22.11 -1.65 -6.40
CA ASN A 213 21.36 -2.91 -6.31
C ASN A 213 22.33 -4.10 -6.25
N PHE A 214 23.38 -4.12 -7.08
CA PHE A 214 24.41 -5.17 -7.07
C PHE A 214 25.22 -5.23 -5.77
N LYS A 215 25.41 -4.12 -5.05
CA LYS A 215 26.06 -4.14 -3.73
C LYS A 215 25.30 -4.99 -2.72
N TRP A 216 23.96 -4.86 -2.72
CA TRP A 216 23.10 -5.70 -1.88
C TRP A 216 23.22 -7.18 -2.25
N GLU A 217 23.09 -7.52 -3.52
CA GLU A 217 23.22 -8.91 -3.97
C GLU A 217 24.58 -9.53 -3.59
N ARG A 218 25.66 -8.79 -3.79
CA ARG A 218 27.01 -9.22 -3.39
C ARG A 218 27.14 -9.43 -1.89
N LEU A 219 26.49 -8.61 -1.06
CA LEU A 219 26.48 -8.78 0.39
C LEU A 219 25.91 -10.15 0.80
N TYR A 220 24.83 -10.56 0.15
CA TYR A 220 24.19 -11.84 0.43
C TYR A 220 24.97 -13.02 -0.15
N LYS A 221 25.33 -12.95 -1.42
CA LYS A 221 26.08 -14.02 -2.11
C LYS A 221 27.49 -14.21 -1.58
N GLY A 222 28.14 -13.16 -1.11
CA GLY A 222 29.47 -13.23 -0.50
C GLY A 222 29.47 -13.61 0.98
N SER A 223 28.32 -13.89 1.58
CA SER A 223 28.24 -14.35 2.98
C SER A 223 28.59 -15.82 3.13
N GLY A 224 28.82 -16.30 4.36
CA GLY A 224 29.20 -17.68 4.63
C GLY A 224 28.26 -18.75 4.06
N LEU A 225 26.94 -18.42 4.05
CA LEU A 225 25.89 -19.29 3.48
C LEU A 225 25.35 -18.75 2.14
N GLY A 226 26.17 -18.03 1.37
CA GLY A 226 25.79 -17.43 0.10
C GLY A 226 25.20 -18.41 -0.92
N ASP A 227 25.64 -19.68 -0.91
CA ASP A 227 25.13 -20.74 -1.79
C ASP A 227 23.68 -21.16 -1.45
N LYS A 228 23.26 -20.95 -0.20
CA LYS A 228 21.85 -21.15 0.26
C LYS A 228 20.98 -19.94 0.05
N ILE A 229 21.52 -18.85 -0.49
CA ILE A 229 20.78 -17.61 -0.73
C ILE A 229 20.47 -17.45 -2.22
N ARG A 230 19.20 -17.30 -2.55
CA ARG A 230 18.73 -17.04 -3.92
C ARG A 230 18.25 -15.61 -4.05
N THR A 231 18.82 -14.89 -5.02
CA THR A 231 18.22 -13.63 -5.49
C THR A 231 17.24 -13.96 -6.60
N ILE A 232 16.00 -13.53 -6.45
CA ILE A 232 14.92 -13.79 -7.40
C ILE A 232 14.57 -12.47 -8.05
N PRO A 233 14.51 -12.39 -9.40
CA PRO A 233 14.03 -11.20 -10.08
C PRO A 233 12.61 -10.85 -9.62
N ARG A 234 12.31 -9.55 -9.57
CA ARG A 234 10.94 -9.09 -9.33
C ARG A 234 10.02 -9.69 -10.39
N GLN A 235 8.94 -10.31 -9.95
CA GLN A 235 7.85 -10.76 -10.81
C GLN A 235 6.89 -9.59 -11.01
N GLU A 236 6.45 -9.39 -12.25
CA GLU A 236 5.42 -8.40 -12.61
C GLU A 236 4.02 -8.91 -12.30
#